data_b09471699c44c7c2aff9c716b94b2d1c
#
_entry.id   b09471699c44c7c2aff9c716b94b2d1c
#
_cell.length_a   1.000
_cell.length_b   1.000
_cell.length_c   1.000
_cell.angle_alpha   90.00
_cell.angle_beta   90.00
_cell.angle_gamma   90.00
#
_symmetry.space_group_name_H-M   'P 1'
#
loop_
_entity.id
_entity.type
_entity.pdbx_description
1 polymer ?
#
loop_
_entity_poly.entity_id
_entity_poly.type
_entity_poly.pdbx_seq_one_letter_code
_entity_poly.pdbx_strand_id
1 'polypeptide(L)'
;MHDFDQGSKNRQAVAAGLKTLCDWVVDIRYDDIPEEVLASAALVLFDDIGAMVAARAEPELARLQNQLLDRKGTAEATIFRGSRPRHDRLTAATANGAASDWCELDEG
;
A
#
# COMPACT_ATOMS: atom_id res chain seq x y z
N MET A 1 -40.47 6.19 3.69
CA MET A 1 -39.88 7.48 4.07
C MET A 1 -38.86 7.38 5.22
N HIS A 2 -38.75 6.22 5.90
CA HIS A 2 -37.84 6.01 7.05
C HIS A 2 -36.39 5.65 6.65
N ASP A 3 -36.19 5.11 5.47
CA ASP A 3 -34.88 4.54 5.04
C ASP A 3 -33.87 5.59 4.56
N PHE A 4 -34.33 6.68 3.96
CA PHE A 4 -33.46 7.76 3.45
C PHE A 4 -32.82 8.59 4.58
N ASP A 5 -33.47 8.77 5.71
CA ASP A 5 -32.96 9.54 6.85
C ASP A 5 -31.85 8.77 7.57
N GLN A 6 -32.01 7.44 7.72
CA GLN A 6 -30.98 6.58 8.32
C GLN A 6 -29.71 6.53 7.47
N GLY A 7 -29.84 6.42 6.15
CA GLY A 7 -28.69 6.46 5.24
C GLY A 7 -27.93 7.79 5.28
N SER A 8 -28.63 8.90 5.48
CA SER A 8 -28.00 10.22 5.65
C SER A 8 -27.23 10.33 6.96
N LYS A 9 -27.82 9.90 8.07
CA LYS A 9 -27.18 9.87 9.39
C LYS A 9 -25.94 8.99 9.40
N ASN A 10 -26.00 7.81 8.77
CA ASN A 10 -24.86 6.91 8.66
C ASN A 10 -23.72 7.55 7.86
N ARG A 11 -23.99 8.22 6.72
CA ARG A 11 -22.98 8.93 5.95
C ARG A 11 -22.32 10.05 6.73
N GLN A 12 -23.11 10.83 7.50
CA GLN A 12 -22.57 11.89 8.36
C GLN A 12 -21.69 11.33 9.48
N ALA A 13 -22.09 10.24 10.12
CA ALA A 13 -21.29 9.57 11.15
C ALA A 13 -19.98 9.03 10.59
N VAL A 14 -20.00 8.39 9.42
CA VAL A 14 -18.80 7.91 8.73
C VAL A 14 -17.89 9.08 8.34
N ALA A 15 -18.43 10.17 7.80
CA ALA A 15 -17.64 11.35 7.45
C ALA A 15 -16.97 11.99 8.67
N ALA A 16 -17.69 12.06 9.80
CA ALA A 16 -17.13 12.57 11.06
C ALA A 16 -16.00 11.66 11.59
N GLY A 17 -16.21 10.33 11.56
CA GLY A 17 -15.20 9.36 11.96
C GLY A 17 -13.96 9.41 11.06
N LEU A 18 -14.14 9.53 9.75
CA LEU A 18 -13.05 9.67 8.80
C LEU A 18 -12.25 10.96 9.04
N LYS A 19 -12.95 12.07 9.31
CA LYS A 19 -12.26 13.32 9.66
C LYS A 19 -11.41 13.17 10.92
N THR A 20 -11.95 12.57 11.97
CA THR A 20 -11.20 12.31 13.21
C THR A 20 -9.95 11.46 12.96
N LEU A 21 -10.07 10.42 12.13
CA LEU A 21 -8.94 9.58 11.74
C LEU A 21 -7.89 10.38 10.96
N CYS A 22 -8.31 11.21 10.00
CA CYS A 22 -7.39 12.05 9.23
C CYS A 22 -6.67 13.06 10.12
N ASP A 23 -7.39 13.72 11.03
CA ASP A 23 -6.80 14.66 11.98
C ASP A 23 -5.75 13.94 12.86
N TRP A 24 -6.07 12.75 13.37
CA TRP A 24 -5.14 11.94 14.16
C TRP A 24 -3.90 11.53 13.34
N VAL A 25 -4.06 11.09 12.10
CA VAL A 25 -2.92 10.69 11.23
C VAL A 25 -1.98 11.88 10.95
N VAL A 26 -2.53 13.09 10.82
CA VAL A 26 -1.72 14.30 10.58
C VAL A 26 -0.94 14.71 11.84
N ASP A 27 -1.52 14.51 13.02
CA ASP A 27 -0.97 14.98 14.28
C ASP A 27 -0.04 13.97 14.96
N ILE A 28 -0.21 12.64 14.67
CA ILE A 28 0.58 11.59 15.32
C ILE A 28 2.06 11.72 14.98
N ARG A 29 2.90 11.58 15.99
CA ARG A 29 4.35 11.51 15.85
C ARG A 29 4.83 10.07 16.00
N TYR A 30 5.96 9.76 15.41
CA TYR A 30 6.56 8.43 15.51
C TYR A 30 6.73 7.96 16.97
N ASP A 31 7.16 8.88 17.84
CA ASP A 31 7.42 8.59 19.25
C ASP A 31 6.12 8.37 20.07
N ASP A 32 4.95 8.68 19.52
CA ASP A 32 3.65 8.46 20.15
C ASP A 32 3.08 7.06 19.82
N ILE A 33 3.72 6.33 18.88
CA ILE A 33 3.27 5.01 18.47
C ILE A 33 3.85 3.95 19.41
N PRO A 34 3.02 3.12 20.07
CA PRO A 34 3.50 2.05 20.94
C PRO A 34 4.46 1.09 20.21
N GLU A 35 5.49 0.62 20.91
CA GLU A 35 6.52 -0.25 20.34
C GLU A 35 5.94 -1.54 19.74
N GLU A 36 4.92 -2.12 20.39
CA GLU A 36 4.24 -3.32 19.88
C GLU A 36 3.49 -3.07 18.57
N VAL A 37 2.99 -1.85 18.35
CA VAL A 37 2.35 -1.45 17.09
C VAL A 37 3.38 -1.28 15.99
N LEU A 38 4.52 -0.67 16.29
CA LEU A 38 5.64 -0.56 15.35
C LEU A 38 6.19 -1.93 14.97
N ALA A 39 6.32 -2.85 15.93
CA ALA A 39 6.75 -4.21 15.67
C ALA A 39 5.76 -4.95 14.75
N SER A 40 4.46 -4.83 15.01
CA SER A 40 3.42 -5.41 14.16
C SER A 40 3.45 -4.83 12.74
N ALA A 41 3.55 -3.51 12.62
CA ALA A 41 3.64 -2.83 11.31
C ALA A 41 4.88 -3.28 10.51
N ALA A 42 6.01 -3.51 11.21
CA ALA A 42 7.22 -4.02 10.57
C ALA A 42 7.04 -5.46 10.04
N LEU A 43 6.30 -6.31 10.75
CA LEU A 43 5.99 -7.67 10.30
C LEU A 43 5.07 -7.66 9.06
N VAL A 44 4.01 -6.83 9.06
CA VAL A 44 3.12 -6.67 7.91
C VAL A 44 3.92 -6.20 6.69
N LEU A 45 4.74 -5.14 6.85
CA LEU A 45 5.58 -4.65 5.75
C LEU A 45 6.57 -5.70 5.25
N PHE A 46 7.12 -6.52 6.15
CA PHE A 46 8.03 -7.61 5.78
C PHE A 46 7.31 -8.69 4.96
N ASP A 47 6.08 -9.02 5.34
CA ASP A 47 5.23 -9.98 4.63
C ASP A 47 4.86 -9.48 3.23
N ASP A 48 4.41 -8.23 3.10
CA ASP A 48 4.15 -7.58 1.81
C ASP A 48 5.37 -7.62 0.89
N ILE A 49 6.55 -7.28 1.41
CA ILE A 49 7.79 -7.35 0.62
C ILE A 49 8.10 -8.81 0.22
N GLY A 50 7.82 -9.75 1.10
CA GLY A 50 7.92 -11.19 0.82
C GLY A 50 7.03 -11.61 -0.35
N ALA A 51 5.77 -11.19 -0.33
CA ALA A 51 4.80 -11.43 -1.42
C ALA A 51 5.27 -10.82 -2.74
N MET A 52 5.72 -9.56 -2.74
CA MET A 52 6.29 -8.91 -3.93
C MET A 52 7.47 -9.68 -4.53
N VAL A 53 8.36 -10.20 -3.69
CA VAL A 53 9.53 -10.97 -4.13
C VAL A 53 9.12 -12.38 -4.60
N ALA A 54 8.14 -13.00 -3.97
CA ALA A 54 7.61 -14.30 -4.37
C ALA A 54 7.00 -14.24 -5.78
N ALA A 55 6.25 -13.20 -6.08
CA ALA A 55 5.60 -12.99 -7.36
C ALA A 55 6.57 -12.70 -8.55
N ARG A 56 7.86 -12.49 -8.28
CA ARG A 56 8.85 -12.11 -9.31
C ARG A 56 9.00 -13.09 -10.48
N ALA A 57 8.60 -14.34 -10.30
CA ALA A 57 8.69 -15.38 -11.31
C ALA A 57 7.47 -15.42 -12.25
N GLU A 58 6.41 -14.67 -11.95
CA GLU A 58 5.18 -14.64 -12.73
C GLU A 58 5.40 -13.90 -14.06
N PRO A 59 5.17 -14.57 -15.22
CA PRO A 59 5.51 -14.00 -16.53
C PRO A 59 4.73 -12.72 -16.87
N GLU A 60 3.47 -12.64 -16.45
CA GLU A 60 2.59 -11.50 -16.70
C GLU A 60 3.06 -10.29 -15.90
N LEU A 61 3.38 -10.50 -14.62
CA LEU A 61 3.94 -9.46 -13.75
C LEU A 61 5.29 -8.97 -14.25
N ALA A 62 6.15 -9.88 -14.67
CA ALA A 62 7.45 -9.53 -15.24
C ALA A 62 7.31 -8.64 -16.48
N ARG A 63 6.34 -8.93 -17.37
CA ARG A 63 6.03 -8.09 -18.54
C ARG A 63 5.55 -6.70 -18.13
N LEU A 64 4.60 -6.62 -17.19
CA LEU A 64 4.11 -5.35 -16.66
C LEU A 64 5.26 -4.51 -16.08
N GLN A 65 6.06 -5.10 -15.20
CA GLN A 65 7.18 -4.41 -14.57
C GLN A 65 8.23 -3.95 -15.59
N ASN A 66 8.53 -4.74 -16.64
CA ASN A 66 9.44 -4.30 -17.69
C ASN A 66 8.89 -3.10 -18.47
N GLN A 67 7.59 -3.11 -18.83
CA GLN A 67 6.95 -1.97 -19.49
C GLN A 67 6.97 -0.70 -18.62
N LEU A 68 6.82 -0.85 -17.30
CA LEU A 68 6.91 0.27 -16.38
C LEU A 68 8.33 0.82 -16.28
N LEU A 69 9.34 -0.05 -16.27
CA LEU A 69 10.76 0.32 -16.20
C LEU A 69 11.29 0.98 -17.47
N ASP A 70 10.67 0.70 -18.62
CA ASP A 70 11.03 1.33 -19.91
C ASP A 70 10.63 2.83 -19.94
N ARG A 71 9.83 3.28 -19.00
CA ARG A 71 9.47 4.71 -18.88
C ARG A 71 10.64 5.50 -18.31
N LYS A 72 10.74 6.76 -18.73
CA LYS A 72 11.70 7.70 -18.11
C LYS A 72 11.21 8.09 -16.72
N GLY A 73 12.07 7.97 -15.72
CA GLY A 73 11.76 8.34 -14.35
C GLY A 73 13.04 8.57 -13.54
N THR A 74 12.88 9.30 -12.45
CA THR A 74 13.97 9.53 -11.46
C THR A 74 14.08 8.34 -10.52
N ALA A 75 15.29 8.00 -10.08
CA ALA A 75 15.54 6.87 -9.19
C ALA A 75 15.18 7.19 -7.72
N GLU A 76 13.88 7.40 -7.44
CA GLU A 76 13.37 7.82 -6.12
C GLU A 76 13.04 6.63 -5.21
N ALA A 77 12.46 5.57 -5.75
CA ALA A 77 11.94 4.44 -4.99
C ALA A 77 12.38 3.10 -5.56
N THR A 78 12.41 2.08 -4.72
CA THR A 78 12.83 0.72 -5.08
C THR A 78 11.65 -0.12 -5.54
N ILE A 79 11.82 -0.87 -6.62
CA ILE A 79 10.91 -1.94 -7.03
C ILE A 79 11.44 -3.25 -6.45
N PHE A 80 10.64 -3.92 -5.65
CA PHE A 80 10.99 -5.18 -4.98
C PHE A 80 10.87 -6.36 -5.93
N ARG A 81 11.90 -6.53 -6.76
CA ARG A 81 12.10 -7.68 -7.64
C ARG A 81 13.57 -8.12 -7.57
N GLY A 82 13.93 -9.20 -8.23
CA GLY A 82 15.26 -9.80 -8.11
C GLY A 82 16.44 -8.82 -8.26
N SER A 83 16.37 -7.88 -9.20
CA SER A 83 17.42 -6.87 -9.47
C SER A 83 17.27 -5.57 -8.66
N ARG A 84 16.18 -5.40 -7.94
CA ARG A 84 15.86 -4.19 -7.14
C ARG A 84 16.10 -2.86 -7.90
N PRO A 85 15.57 -2.67 -9.11
CA PRO A 85 15.73 -1.43 -9.83
C PRO A 85 15.06 -0.27 -9.08
N ARG A 86 15.57 0.94 -9.29
CA ARG A 86 14.95 2.16 -8.77
C ARG A 86 14.30 2.95 -9.89
N HIS A 87 13.15 3.54 -9.60
CA HIS A 87 12.39 4.37 -10.54
C HIS A 87 11.64 5.47 -9.78
N ASP A 88 10.86 6.29 -10.48
CA ASP A 88 10.01 7.26 -9.82
C ASP A 88 8.99 6.55 -8.89
N ARG A 89 8.51 7.29 -7.90
CA ARG A 89 7.67 6.74 -6.84
C ARG A 89 6.34 6.16 -7.35
N LEU A 90 5.74 6.73 -8.40
CA LEU A 90 4.47 6.21 -8.95
C LEU A 90 4.69 4.90 -9.68
N THR A 91 5.72 4.82 -10.50
CA THR A 91 6.12 3.59 -11.19
C THR A 91 6.48 2.49 -10.18
N ALA A 92 7.26 2.82 -9.16
CA ALA A 92 7.61 1.86 -8.11
C ALA A 92 6.39 1.40 -7.30
N ALA A 93 5.49 2.33 -6.93
CA ALA A 93 4.25 1.98 -6.21
C ALA A 93 3.35 1.06 -7.05
N THR A 94 3.18 1.36 -8.35
CA THR A 94 2.39 0.53 -9.27
C THR A 94 2.99 -0.87 -9.42
N ALA A 95 4.31 -0.96 -9.61
CA ALA A 95 5.00 -2.23 -9.80
C ALA A 95 4.98 -3.09 -8.53
N ASN A 96 5.15 -2.48 -7.36
CA ASN A 96 5.12 -3.17 -6.07
C ASN A 96 3.70 -3.58 -5.68
N GLY A 97 2.70 -2.69 -5.84
CA GLY A 97 1.31 -3.00 -5.55
C GLY A 97 0.78 -4.14 -6.40
N ALA A 98 1.08 -4.16 -7.71
CA ALA A 98 0.72 -5.29 -8.57
C ALA A 98 1.42 -6.59 -8.12
N ALA A 99 2.62 -6.51 -7.56
CA ALA A 99 3.37 -7.69 -7.13
C ALA A 99 2.88 -8.22 -5.78
N SER A 100 2.50 -7.36 -4.84
CA SER A 100 1.98 -7.80 -3.53
C SER A 100 0.66 -8.55 -3.66
N ASP A 101 -0.23 -8.06 -4.53
CA ASP A 101 -1.56 -8.64 -4.74
C ASP A 101 -1.56 -9.90 -5.65
N TRP A 102 -0.52 -10.09 -6.46
CA TRP A 102 -0.52 -11.08 -7.55
C TRP A 102 -0.79 -12.52 -7.11
N CYS A 103 -0.19 -12.93 -6.02
CA CYS A 103 -0.29 -14.30 -5.52
C CYS A 103 -1.35 -14.47 -4.43
N GLU A 104 -2.13 -13.43 -4.12
CA GLU A 104 -3.09 -13.43 -3.00
C GLU A 104 -2.46 -13.94 -1.70
N LEU A 105 -1.20 -13.54 -1.45
CA LEU A 105 -0.42 -13.90 -0.27
C LEU A 105 -0.34 -12.77 0.75
N ASP A 106 -1.02 -11.66 0.46
CA ASP A 106 -1.16 -10.53 1.35
C ASP A 106 -2.16 -10.83 2.48
N GLU A 107 -2.14 -10.00 3.50
CA GLU A 107 -3.10 -10.10 4.60
C GLU A 107 -4.50 -9.67 4.11
N GLY A 108 -5.31 -10.66 3.73
CA GLY A 108 -6.71 -10.50 3.35
C GLY A 108 -7.64 -10.14 4.50
#